data_f63b3eb59f68b7057b88a79c7420f541
#
_entry.id   f63b3eb59f68b7057b88a79c7420f541
#
_cell.length_a   1.000
_cell.length_b   1.000
_cell.length_c   1.000
_cell.angle_alpha   90.00
_cell.angle_beta   90.00
_cell.angle_gamma   90.00
#
_symmetry.space_group_name_H-M   'P 1'
#
loop_
_entity.id
_entity.type
_entity.pdbx_description
1 polymer ?
#
loop_
_entity_poly.entity_id
_entity_poly.type
_entity_poly.pdbx_seq_one_letter_code
_entity_poly.pdbx_strand_id
1 'polypeptide(L)'
;DDGSCIGVIYGCIDTLAFNYAPTANASDGSCIPVIYGCINPTMFNFDTIANTNDGTCIPYIYGCTDSTMFNYNPLANADNSSCIPFVFGCTDPSMLNYDPLSNAENFTCIEYVYGCMDEEALNYDSLANTENQSCVTIIEGCMDLNAYNYIAEANVSGNNCLYDAGCITGPGLPYWLNDPCYAWVISVDDYCCNNEWDEICGL
;
A
#
# COMPACT_ATOMS: atom_id res chain seq x y z
N ASP A 1 -15.99 101.27 -9.21
CA ASP A 1 -15.75 99.85 -8.89
C ASP A 1 -17.11 99.22 -8.52
N ASP A 2 -17.66 98.41 -9.41
CA ASP A 2 -19.03 97.83 -9.27
C ASP A 2 -19.06 96.60 -8.38
N GLY A 3 -17.96 96.25 -7.68
CA GLY A 3 -17.84 95.08 -6.82
C GLY A 3 -17.82 93.75 -7.51
N SER A 4 -17.68 93.78 -8.85
CA SER A 4 -17.71 92.52 -9.71
C SER A 4 -16.35 91.83 -9.77
N CYS A 5 -15.32 92.29 -9.04
CA CYS A 5 -14.03 91.63 -9.07
C CYS A 5 -14.08 90.26 -8.36
N ILE A 6 -14.06 89.19 -9.11
CA ILE A 6 -13.96 87.83 -8.58
C ILE A 6 -12.45 87.49 -8.37
N GLY A 7 -12.11 87.15 -7.10
CA GLY A 7 -10.72 86.71 -6.82
C GLY A 7 -10.33 85.50 -7.62
N VAL A 8 -9.07 85.46 -8.07
CA VAL A 8 -8.52 84.25 -8.77
C VAL A 8 -8.28 83.16 -7.72
N ILE A 9 -8.92 81.99 -7.93
CA ILE A 9 -8.75 80.80 -7.14
C ILE A 9 -8.11 79.78 -8.04
N TYR A 10 -6.86 79.44 -7.74
CA TYR A 10 -6.10 78.45 -8.49
C TYR A 10 -6.42 77.02 -8.04
N GLY A 11 -6.43 76.07 -8.99
CA GLY A 11 -6.61 74.63 -8.75
C GLY A 11 -6.88 73.91 -10.04
N CYS A 12 -7.18 72.59 -9.93
CA CYS A 12 -7.58 71.77 -11.09
C CYS A 12 -9.02 72.12 -11.51
N ILE A 13 -9.19 72.60 -12.71
CA ILE A 13 -10.50 72.94 -13.32
C ILE A 13 -11.06 71.87 -14.25
N ASP A 14 -10.34 70.73 -14.42
CA ASP A 14 -10.81 69.60 -15.23
C ASP A 14 -11.77 68.76 -14.36
N THR A 15 -13.04 68.73 -14.75
CA THR A 15 -14.11 68.00 -14.05
C THR A 15 -13.92 66.45 -14.09
N LEU A 16 -13.05 65.94 -14.97
CA LEU A 16 -12.72 64.53 -15.08
C LEU A 16 -11.48 64.15 -14.28
N ALA A 17 -10.78 65.14 -13.68
CA ALA A 17 -9.62 64.88 -12.87
C ALA A 17 -9.96 64.42 -11.48
N PHE A 18 -9.12 63.58 -10.87
CA PHE A 18 -9.26 63.04 -9.51
C PHE A 18 -9.36 64.16 -8.44
N ASN A 19 -8.56 65.22 -8.64
CA ASN A 19 -8.49 66.33 -7.70
C ASN A 19 -9.18 67.58 -8.23
N TYR A 20 -10.28 67.43 -9.02
CA TYR A 20 -11.11 68.53 -9.45
C TYR A 20 -11.52 69.45 -8.30
N ALA A 21 -11.23 70.75 -8.43
CA ALA A 21 -11.57 71.75 -7.45
C ALA A 21 -12.74 72.64 -7.96
N PRO A 22 -13.97 72.42 -7.53
CA PRO A 22 -15.16 73.13 -8.06
C PRO A 22 -15.17 74.64 -7.80
N THR A 23 -14.36 75.11 -6.89
CA THR A 23 -14.22 76.54 -6.58
C THR A 23 -13.10 77.22 -7.35
N ALA A 24 -12.22 76.45 -8.02
CA ALA A 24 -11.15 76.99 -8.84
C ALA A 24 -11.72 77.64 -10.11
N ASN A 25 -11.20 78.84 -10.46
CA ASN A 25 -11.55 79.56 -11.67
C ASN A 25 -10.34 79.82 -12.57
N ALA A 26 -9.14 79.35 -12.15
CA ALA A 26 -7.92 79.40 -12.91
C ALA A 26 -7.12 78.09 -12.73
N SER A 27 -6.67 77.47 -13.83
CA SER A 27 -5.83 76.27 -13.75
C SER A 27 -4.42 76.59 -13.26
N ASP A 28 -3.92 75.79 -12.33
CA ASP A 28 -2.54 75.80 -11.85
C ASP A 28 -1.70 74.65 -12.41
N GLY A 29 -2.26 73.83 -13.28
CA GLY A 29 -1.61 72.65 -13.85
C GLY A 29 -1.53 71.45 -12.89
N SER A 30 -2.22 71.45 -11.74
CA SER A 30 -2.14 70.40 -10.71
C SER A 30 -3.09 69.22 -10.98
N CYS A 31 -3.80 69.20 -12.10
CA CYS A 31 -4.76 68.14 -12.38
C CYS A 31 -4.10 66.74 -12.41
N ILE A 32 -4.66 65.83 -11.61
CA ILE A 32 -4.25 64.46 -11.51
C ILE A 32 -5.29 63.59 -12.27
N PRO A 33 -4.89 62.76 -13.24
CA PRO A 33 -5.83 61.90 -13.95
C PRO A 33 -6.45 60.85 -12.98
N VAL A 34 -7.69 60.48 -13.24
CA VAL A 34 -8.32 59.34 -12.54
C VAL A 34 -7.69 58.06 -13.08
N ILE A 35 -7.12 57.24 -12.17
CA ILE A 35 -6.54 55.92 -12.47
C ILE A 35 -7.34 54.90 -11.65
N TYR A 36 -8.11 54.08 -12.33
CA TYR A 36 -8.94 53.07 -11.72
C TYR A 36 -8.15 51.80 -11.44
N GLY A 37 -8.41 51.16 -10.28
CA GLY A 37 -7.84 49.91 -9.84
C GLY A 37 -8.15 49.57 -8.40
N CYS A 38 -7.58 48.51 -7.89
CA CYS A 38 -7.72 48.17 -6.47
C CYS A 38 -6.77 49.02 -5.61
N ILE A 39 -7.33 49.88 -4.78
CA ILE A 39 -6.56 50.78 -3.90
C ILE A 39 -6.36 50.22 -2.48
N ASN A 40 -6.79 48.98 -2.21
CA ASN A 40 -6.62 48.35 -0.89
C ASN A 40 -5.30 47.57 -0.83
N PRO A 41 -4.31 47.97 -0.02
CA PRO A 41 -3.00 47.34 0.03
C PRO A 41 -3.01 45.91 0.63
N THR A 42 -4.14 45.46 1.20
CA THR A 42 -4.30 44.09 1.72
C THR A 42 -4.84 43.10 0.69
N MET A 43 -5.05 43.55 -0.55
CA MET A 43 -5.58 42.72 -1.64
C MET A 43 -4.50 42.26 -2.57
N PHE A 44 -4.72 41.11 -3.19
CA PHE A 44 -3.75 40.43 -4.11
C PHE A 44 -3.37 41.30 -5.32
N ASN A 45 -4.38 42.01 -5.87
CA ASN A 45 -4.20 42.87 -7.05
C ASN A 45 -4.15 44.36 -6.70
N PHE A 46 -3.58 44.69 -5.52
CA PHE A 46 -3.35 46.07 -5.15
C PHE A 46 -2.51 46.79 -6.20
N ASP A 47 -3.01 47.94 -6.70
CA ASP A 47 -2.34 48.79 -7.64
C ASP A 47 -1.87 50.07 -6.95
N THR A 48 -0.55 50.26 -6.86
CA THR A 48 0.07 51.43 -6.20
C THR A 48 -0.14 52.74 -6.96
N ILE A 49 -0.54 52.67 -8.23
CA ILE A 49 -0.73 53.87 -9.12
C ILE A 49 -2.21 54.30 -9.07
N ALA A 50 -3.13 53.33 -8.85
CA ALA A 50 -4.55 53.63 -8.78
C ALA A 50 -4.86 54.64 -7.67
N ASN A 51 -5.75 55.62 -7.97
CA ASN A 51 -6.26 56.56 -7.01
C ASN A 51 -7.79 56.48 -6.83
N THR A 52 -8.44 55.64 -7.59
CA THR A 52 -9.89 55.45 -7.59
C THR A 52 -10.22 53.96 -7.60
N ASN A 53 -10.96 53.51 -6.59
CA ASN A 53 -11.37 52.09 -6.52
C ASN A 53 -12.41 51.79 -7.59
N ASP A 54 -12.18 50.74 -8.36
CA ASP A 54 -13.09 50.24 -9.41
C ASP A 54 -13.90 48.99 -8.97
N GLY A 55 -13.72 48.53 -7.72
CA GLY A 55 -14.40 47.38 -7.17
C GLY A 55 -13.80 46.02 -7.60
N THR A 56 -12.65 46.01 -8.28
CA THR A 56 -11.99 44.78 -8.79
C THR A 56 -11.02 44.11 -7.79
N CYS A 57 -11.01 44.57 -6.52
CA CYS A 57 -10.12 44.02 -5.53
C CYS A 57 -10.34 42.51 -5.32
N ILE A 58 -9.26 41.77 -5.41
CA ILE A 58 -9.22 40.30 -5.24
C ILE A 58 -8.53 39.97 -3.90
N PRO A 59 -9.17 39.25 -2.98
CA PRO A 59 -8.54 38.85 -1.74
C PRO A 59 -7.44 37.82 -1.96
N TYR A 60 -6.47 37.74 -1.06
CA TYR A 60 -5.53 36.63 -1.01
C TYR A 60 -6.25 35.34 -0.65
N ILE A 61 -6.07 34.30 -1.46
CA ILE A 61 -6.49 32.92 -1.21
C ILE A 61 -5.21 32.10 -1.13
N TYR A 62 -4.83 31.77 0.09
CA TYR A 62 -3.60 31.03 0.35
C TYR A 62 -3.79 29.54 0.14
N GLY A 63 -2.80 28.87 -0.43
CA GLY A 63 -2.78 27.43 -0.66
C GLY A 63 -1.60 27.02 -1.53
N CYS A 64 -1.52 25.73 -1.83
CA CYS A 64 -0.54 25.23 -2.80
C CYS A 64 -0.96 25.65 -4.21
N THR A 65 -0.10 26.41 -4.89
CA THR A 65 -0.33 26.90 -6.25
C THR A 65 0.35 26.05 -7.33
N ASP A 66 1.10 25.01 -6.95
CA ASP A 66 1.75 24.09 -7.87
C ASP A 66 0.80 22.95 -8.23
N SER A 67 0.38 22.90 -9.51
CA SER A 67 -0.55 21.89 -10.03
C SER A 67 0.03 20.46 -10.08
N THR A 68 1.32 20.29 -9.81
CA THR A 68 1.99 18.97 -9.75
C THR A 68 1.96 18.36 -8.36
N MET A 69 1.39 19.06 -7.37
CA MET A 69 1.35 18.65 -5.99
C MET A 69 0.00 18.03 -5.59
N PHE A 70 0.04 17.12 -4.62
CA PHE A 70 -1.14 16.39 -4.13
C PHE A 70 -2.26 17.29 -3.62
N ASN A 71 -1.91 18.36 -2.91
CA ASN A 71 -2.85 19.29 -2.31
C ASN A 71 -2.99 20.61 -3.10
N TYR A 72 -2.78 20.55 -4.42
CA TYR A 72 -3.00 21.71 -5.29
C TYR A 72 -4.39 22.31 -5.09
N ASN A 73 -4.43 23.63 -4.91
CA ASN A 73 -5.68 24.38 -4.83
C ASN A 73 -5.82 25.32 -6.05
N PRO A 74 -6.70 25.03 -7.01
CA PRO A 74 -6.86 25.85 -8.22
C PRO A 74 -7.43 27.26 -7.92
N LEU A 75 -7.96 27.51 -6.75
CA LEU A 75 -8.46 28.82 -6.33
C LEU A 75 -7.39 29.66 -5.63
N ALA A 76 -6.28 29.05 -5.19
CA ALA A 76 -5.20 29.79 -4.53
C ALA A 76 -4.52 30.71 -5.53
N ASN A 77 -4.30 31.98 -5.09
CA ASN A 77 -3.55 33.00 -5.81
C ASN A 77 -2.27 33.40 -5.10
N ALA A 78 -2.02 32.84 -3.91
CA ALA A 78 -0.79 33.06 -3.14
C ALA A 78 -0.32 31.72 -2.52
N ASP A 79 0.91 31.34 -2.83
CA ASP A 79 1.53 30.16 -2.23
C ASP A 79 1.83 30.43 -0.75
N ASN A 80 1.49 29.47 0.09
CA ASN A 80 1.75 29.47 1.53
C ASN A 80 2.80 28.43 1.95
N SER A 81 3.52 27.85 0.99
CA SER A 81 4.53 26.82 1.19
C SER A 81 3.98 25.53 1.82
N SER A 82 2.68 25.25 1.63
CA SER A 82 2.03 24.03 2.14
C SER A 82 1.95 22.91 1.12
N CYS A 83 2.61 23.02 -0.03
CA CYS A 83 2.57 22.03 -1.07
C CYS A 83 3.11 20.67 -0.58
N ILE A 84 2.32 19.62 -0.80
CA ILE A 84 2.65 18.23 -0.45
C ILE A 84 2.88 17.46 -1.73
N PRO A 85 4.05 16.82 -1.92
CA PRO A 85 4.30 16.00 -3.08
C PRO A 85 3.43 14.73 -3.09
N PHE A 86 3.22 14.15 -4.27
CA PHE A 86 2.65 12.81 -4.36
C PHE A 86 3.64 11.78 -3.83
N VAL A 87 3.18 10.91 -2.93
CA VAL A 87 3.86 9.71 -2.47
C VAL A 87 3.01 8.53 -2.89
N PHE A 88 3.46 7.82 -3.91
CA PHE A 88 2.71 6.72 -4.49
C PHE A 88 2.98 5.41 -3.75
N GLY A 89 1.93 4.65 -3.45
CA GLY A 89 1.99 3.35 -2.81
C GLY A 89 0.60 2.77 -2.59
N CYS A 90 0.52 1.64 -1.91
CA CYS A 90 -0.75 1.08 -1.51
C CYS A 90 -1.33 1.86 -0.32
N THR A 91 -2.48 2.48 -0.52
CA THR A 91 -3.16 3.33 0.49
C THR A 91 -4.23 2.59 1.28
N ASP A 92 -4.49 1.31 0.96
CA ASP A 92 -5.48 0.49 1.66
C ASP A 92 -4.84 -0.24 2.86
N PRO A 93 -5.25 0.08 4.12
CA PRO A 93 -4.68 -0.55 5.32
C PRO A 93 -5.02 -2.05 5.47
N SER A 94 -5.92 -2.59 4.65
CA SER A 94 -6.25 -4.02 4.65
C SER A 94 -5.32 -4.86 3.79
N MET A 95 -4.36 -4.25 3.11
CA MET A 95 -3.44 -4.92 2.17
C MET A 95 -2.08 -5.20 2.81
N LEU A 96 -1.41 -6.25 2.31
CA LEU A 96 -0.12 -6.71 2.84
C LEU A 96 0.98 -5.65 2.75
N ASN A 97 1.01 -4.90 1.67
CA ASN A 97 2.02 -3.87 1.39
C ASN A 97 1.50 -2.45 1.61
N TYR A 98 0.54 -2.28 2.53
CA TYR A 98 0.08 -0.95 2.95
C TYR A 98 1.24 -0.05 3.37
N ASP A 99 1.28 1.16 2.82
CA ASP A 99 2.24 2.19 3.19
C ASP A 99 1.52 3.41 3.77
N PRO A 100 1.62 3.64 5.09
CA PRO A 100 0.94 4.76 5.76
C PRO A 100 1.47 6.15 5.35
N LEU A 101 2.61 6.22 4.64
CA LEU A 101 3.16 7.47 4.12
C LEU A 101 2.65 7.81 2.73
N SER A 102 2.05 6.85 2.04
CA SER A 102 1.47 7.06 0.72
C SER A 102 0.20 7.89 0.80
N ASN A 103 0.08 8.86 -0.11
CA ASN A 103 -1.09 9.72 -0.26
C ASN A 103 -1.77 9.59 -1.64
N ALA A 104 -1.21 8.75 -2.50
CA ALA A 104 -1.72 8.48 -3.84
C ALA A 104 -1.61 6.99 -4.17
N GLU A 105 -2.72 6.40 -4.61
CA GLU A 105 -2.80 5.00 -5.01
C GLU A 105 -2.03 4.76 -6.31
N ASN A 106 -1.21 3.70 -6.34
CA ASN A 106 -0.46 3.26 -7.52
C ASN A 106 -0.94 1.92 -8.08
N PHE A 107 -2.01 1.35 -7.52
CA PHE A 107 -2.62 0.07 -7.92
C PHE A 107 -1.69 -1.14 -7.77
N THR A 108 -0.76 -1.08 -6.82
CA THR A 108 0.16 -2.18 -6.50
C THR A 108 -0.19 -2.88 -5.19
N CYS A 109 -1.39 -2.66 -4.65
CA CYS A 109 -1.84 -3.31 -3.44
C CYS A 109 -1.83 -4.84 -3.60
N ILE A 110 -1.29 -5.53 -2.60
CA ILE A 110 -1.17 -6.98 -2.55
C ILE A 110 -2.12 -7.50 -1.47
N GLU A 111 -3.05 -8.36 -1.86
CA GLU A 111 -3.96 -9.02 -0.92
C GLU A 111 -3.21 -10.06 -0.06
N TYR A 112 -3.70 -10.30 1.17
CA TYR A 112 -3.24 -11.40 1.99
C TYR A 112 -3.75 -12.73 1.41
N VAL A 113 -2.83 -13.62 1.07
CA VAL A 113 -3.13 -15.00 0.69
C VAL A 113 -2.59 -15.90 1.80
N TYR A 114 -3.49 -16.39 2.64
CA TYR A 114 -3.13 -17.22 3.79
C TYR A 114 -2.96 -18.68 3.40
N GLY A 115 -1.84 -19.29 3.79
CA GLY A 115 -1.55 -20.70 3.53
C GLY A 115 -0.29 -21.15 4.26
N CYS A 116 0.09 -22.42 4.04
CA CYS A 116 1.36 -22.93 4.52
C CYS A 116 2.48 -22.49 3.57
N MET A 117 3.46 -21.76 4.10
CA MET A 117 4.62 -21.25 3.34
C MET A 117 5.88 -22.13 3.47
N ASP A 118 5.79 -23.25 4.18
CA ASP A 118 6.88 -24.21 4.34
C ASP A 118 6.90 -25.20 3.15
N GLU A 119 7.95 -25.11 2.32
CA GLU A 119 8.12 -25.98 1.13
C GLU A 119 8.29 -27.47 1.48
N GLU A 120 8.64 -27.79 2.72
CA GLU A 120 8.79 -29.15 3.23
C GLU A 120 7.47 -29.71 3.79
N ALA A 121 6.42 -28.91 3.87
CA ALA A 121 5.13 -29.34 4.37
C ALA A 121 4.28 -30.02 3.29
N LEU A 122 3.43 -30.98 3.70
CA LEU A 122 2.53 -31.73 2.82
C LEU A 122 1.55 -30.82 2.06
N ASN A 123 1.11 -29.74 2.70
CA ASN A 123 0.12 -28.80 2.19
C ASN A 123 0.74 -27.44 1.84
N TYR A 124 1.99 -27.43 1.39
CA TYR A 124 2.62 -26.20 0.89
C TYR A 124 1.76 -25.52 -0.16
N ASP A 125 1.55 -24.21 0.01
CA ASP A 125 0.86 -23.36 -0.96
C ASP A 125 1.81 -22.30 -1.52
N SER A 126 2.23 -22.49 -2.75
CA SER A 126 3.15 -21.58 -3.44
C SER A 126 2.57 -20.20 -3.74
N LEU A 127 1.26 -20.00 -3.58
CA LEU A 127 0.58 -18.73 -3.76
C LEU A 127 0.42 -17.96 -2.43
N ALA A 128 0.60 -18.66 -1.29
CA ALA A 128 0.53 -18.03 0.02
C ALA A 128 1.65 -16.97 0.18
N ASN A 129 1.27 -15.82 0.71
CA ASN A 129 2.19 -14.76 1.11
C ASN A 129 2.11 -14.43 2.60
N THR A 130 1.29 -15.18 3.32
CA THR A 130 1.06 -14.98 4.76
C THR A 130 0.84 -16.33 5.43
N GLU A 131 1.72 -16.64 6.39
CA GLU A 131 1.63 -17.87 7.17
C GLU A 131 0.41 -17.88 8.07
N ASN A 132 -0.35 -18.99 8.06
CA ASN A 132 -1.56 -19.19 8.86
C ASN A 132 -1.43 -20.33 9.88
N GLN A 133 -0.22 -20.89 10.04
CA GLN A 133 0.08 -22.02 10.93
C GLN A 133 -0.68 -23.32 10.56
N SER A 134 -1.04 -23.48 9.30
CA SER A 134 -1.74 -24.67 8.80
C SER A 134 -0.79 -25.75 8.26
N CYS A 135 0.51 -25.55 8.33
CA CYS A 135 1.49 -26.50 7.78
C CYS A 135 1.35 -27.88 8.40
N VAL A 136 1.28 -28.87 7.54
CA VAL A 136 1.20 -30.28 7.92
C VAL A 136 2.54 -30.94 7.65
N THR A 137 3.22 -31.35 8.71
CA THR A 137 4.51 -32.06 8.59
C THR A 137 4.33 -33.37 7.85
N ILE A 138 5.26 -33.66 6.92
CA ILE A 138 5.31 -34.96 6.26
C ILE A 138 5.77 -36.03 7.25
N ILE A 139 4.94 -37.05 7.44
CA ILE A 139 5.26 -38.26 8.20
C ILE A 139 5.16 -39.44 7.24
N GLU A 140 6.30 -39.89 6.76
CA GLU A 140 6.37 -41.06 5.86
C GLU A 140 6.23 -42.33 6.69
N GLY A 141 5.42 -43.27 6.19
CA GLY A 141 5.26 -44.56 6.82
C GLY A 141 4.31 -45.50 6.08
N CYS A 142 4.12 -46.66 6.65
CA CYS A 142 3.13 -47.60 6.15
C CYS A 142 1.74 -47.17 6.57
N MET A 143 0.85 -46.87 5.61
CA MET A 143 -0.53 -46.42 5.82
C MET A 143 -1.54 -47.57 5.72
N ASP A 144 -1.12 -48.84 5.48
CA ASP A 144 -2.01 -49.97 5.42
C ASP A 144 -2.24 -50.56 6.82
N LEU A 145 -3.50 -50.56 7.28
CA LEU A 145 -3.92 -51.12 8.58
C LEU A 145 -3.59 -52.59 8.74
N ASN A 146 -3.42 -53.32 7.64
CA ASN A 146 -3.11 -54.76 7.68
C ASN A 146 -1.61 -55.04 7.77
N ALA A 147 -0.79 -54.02 7.66
CA ALA A 147 0.66 -54.14 7.76
C ALA A 147 1.11 -54.14 9.23
N TYR A 148 2.13 -54.93 9.50
CA TYR A 148 2.71 -55.03 10.84
C TYR A 148 3.33 -53.73 11.32
N ASN A 149 3.92 -52.96 10.40
CA ASN A 149 4.56 -51.71 10.68
C ASN A 149 3.68 -50.50 10.30
N TYR A 150 2.34 -50.68 10.43
CA TYR A 150 1.40 -49.57 10.26
C TYR A 150 1.74 -48.41 11.19
N ILE A 151 1.76 -47.19 10.65
CA ILE A 151 1.97 -45.97 11.40
C ILE A 151 0.71 -45.10 11.24
N ALA A 152 -0.02 -44.94 12.33
CA ALA A 152 -1.29 -44.21 12.33
C ALA A 152 -1.16 -42.74 12.00
N GLU A 153 -0.03 -42.12 12.32
CA GLU A 153 0.29 -40.74 12.09
C GLU A 153 0.84 -40.47 10.67
N ALA A 154 1.19 -41.54 9.90
CA ALA A 154 1.72 -41.40 8.54
C ALA A 154 0.68 -40.75 7.62
N ASN A 155 1.11 -39.73 6.89
CA ASN A 155 0.29 -38.99 5.92
C ASN A 155 0.85 -39.09 4.49
N VAL A 156 2.02 -39.73 4.34
CA VAL A 156 2.67 -40.06 3.04
C VAL A 156 3.09 -41.54 3.08
N SER A 157 2.71 -42.26 2.03
CA SER A 157 3.10 -43.67 1.93
C SER A 157 4.59 -43.83 1.64
N GLY A 158 5.31 -44.46 2.54
CA GLY A 158 6.72 -44.78 2.39
C GLY A 158 7.01 -46.02 1.50
N ASN A 159 5.99 -46.70 0.95
CA ASN A 159 6.11 -47.97 0.22
C ASN A 159 6.89 -49.05 0.96
N ASN A 160 6.89 -48.99 2.29
CA ASN A 160 7.68 -49.85 3.17
C ASN A 160 6.78 -50.72 4.06
N CYS A 161 5.53 -50.97 3.67
CA CYS A 161 4.62 -51.82 4.41
C CYS A 161 5.14 -53.26 4.50
N LEU A 162 5.18 -53.78 5.71
CA LEU A 162 5.61 -55.14 5.98
C LEU A 162 4.38 -55.96 6.31
N TYR A 163 4.15 -57.03 5.59
CA TYR A 163 3.04 -57.96 5.77
C TYR A 163 3.58 -59.29 6.28
N ASP A 164 2.73 -59.98 7.02
CA ASP A 164 2.99 -61.37 7.38
C ASP A 164 2.92 -62.22 6.11
N ALA A 165 4.05 -62.45 5.51
CA ALA A 165 4.16 -63.26 4.32
C ALA A 165 4.26 -64.75 4.63
N GLY A 166 3.86 -65.16 5.81
CA GLY A 166 3.98 -66.54 6.27
C GLY A 166 4.91 -67.38 5.43
N CYS A 167 5.98 -67.87 5.93
CA CYS A 167 6.99 -68.66 5.19
C CYS A 167 6.40 -69.79 4.37
N ILE A 168 5.11 -70.06 4.49
CA ILE A 168 4.40 -71.23 3.92
C ILE A 168 3.62 -70.93 2.63
N THR A 169 3.34 -69.66 2.27
CA THR A 169 2.27 -69.42 1.30
C THR A 169 2.64 -68.64 0.05
N GLY A 170 3.88 -68.40 -0.28
CA GLY A 170 4.13 -67.78 -1.59
C GLY A 170 5.43 -67.00 -1.74
N PRO A 171 5.68 -66.48 -2.96
CA PRO A 171 6.90 -65.78 -3.33
C PRO A 171 6.94 -64.33 -2.78
N GLY A 172 6.85 -64.15 -1.48
CA GLY A 172 7.05 -62.87 -0.83
C GLY A 172 8.35 -62.86 -0.07
N LEU A 173 9.08 -61.78 -0.12
CA LEU A 173 10.17 -61.56 0.82
C LEU A 173 9.53 -61.46 2.21
N PRO A 174 9.96 -62.30 3.16
CA PRO A 174 9.43 -62.24 4.52
C PRO A 174 9.71 -60.84 5.09
N TYR A 175 8.70 -60.20 5.62
CA TYR A 175 8.83 -58.79 6.11
C TYR A 175 9.80 -58.67 7.29
N TRP A 176 10.06 -59.75 7.97
CA TRP A 176 11.03 -59.86 9.05
C TRP A 176 12.48 -59.64 8.66
N LEU A 177 12.80 -59.47 7.37
CA LEU A 177 14.19 -59.23 6.93
C LEU A 177 14.85 -58.01 7.57
N ASN A 178 14.04 -57.10 8.11
CA ASN A 178 14.53 -55.93 8.88
C ASN A 178 14.59 -56.18 10.39
N ASP A 179 14.11 -57.33 10.87
CA ASP A 179 14.24 -57.72 12.27
C ASP A 179 15.54 -58.52 12.48
N PRO A 180 16.49 -58.01 13.28
CA PRO A 180 17.77 -58.73 13.51
C PRO A 180 17.58 -60.13 14.13
N CYS A 181 16.51 -60.33 14.90
CA CYS A 181 16.21 -61.63 15.53
C CYS A 181 15.75 -62.59 14.46
N TYR A 182 14.84 -62.20 13.58
CA TYR A 182 14.36 -63.01 12.49
C TYR A 182 15.49 -63.32 11.46
N ALA A 183 16.28 -62.32 11.10
CA ALA A 183 17.43 -62.51 10.22
C ALA A 183 18.42 -63.52 10.82
N TRP A 184 18.59 -63.54 12.09
CA TRP A 184 19.42 -64.54 12.79
C TRP A 184 18.77 -65.92 12.72
N VAL A 185 17.46 -66.11 12.99
CA VAL A 185 16.74 -67.38 12.96
C VAL A 185 16.89 -68.01 11.57
N ILE A 186 16.58 -67.27 10.49
CA ILE A 186 16.67 -67.82 9.12
C ILE A 186 18.11 -68.10 8.68
N SER A 187 19.07 -67.43 9.28
CA SER A 187 20.49 -67.71 9.00
C SER A 187 21.00 -69.00 9.65
N VAL A 188 20.35 -69.38 10.73
CA VAL A 188 20.69 -70.61 11.51
C VAL A 188 19.84 -71.81 11.09
N ASP A 189 18.59 -71.59 10.74
CA ASP A 189 17.65 -72.62 10.28
C ASP A 189 16.75 -72.07 9.16
N ASP A 190 17.15 -72.27 7.92
CA ASP A 190 16.40 -71.92 6.70
C ASP A 190 15.13 -72.75 6.50
N TYR A 191 14.96 -73.82 7.22
CA TYR A 191 13.76 -74.67 7.19
C TYR A 191 12.52 -73.91 7.67
N CYS A 192 12.68 -73.03 8.65
CA CYS A 192 11.63 -72.15 9.16
C CYS A 192 10.94 -71.31 8.11
N CYS A 193 11.69 -70.84 7.11
CA CYS A 193 11.16 -70.05 5.98
C CYS A 193 10.76 -70.87 4.77
N ASN A 194 11.39 -72.00 4.54
CA ASN A 194 11.23 -72.75 3.30
C ASN A 194 10.18 -73.86 3.38
N ASN A 195 9.76 -74.22 4.59
CA ASN A 195 8.83 -75.33 4.79
C ASN A 195 7.69 -74.98 5.75
N GLU A 196 7.93 -74.96 7.05
CA GLU A 196 6.91 -74.76 8.08
C GLU A 196 7.55 -74.03 9.27
N TRP A 197 6.84 -73.06 9.83
CA TRP A 197 7.23 -72.43 11.10
C TRP A 197 6.83 -73.35 12.25
N ASP A 198 7.76 -74.10 12.77
CA ASP A 198 7.54 -75.02 13.86
C ASP A 198 7.93 -74.49 15.24
N GLU A 199 7.86 -75.34 16.26
CA GLU A 199 8.19 -74.95 17.65
C GLU A 199 9.65 -74.50 17.84
N ILE A 200 10.55 -74.88 16.92
CA ILE A 200 11.98 -74.55 16.97
C ILE A 200 12.22 -73.15 16.43
N CYS A 201 11.40 -72.74 15.47
CA CYS A 201 11.45 -71.39 14.92
C CYS A 201 11.03 -70.29 15.88
N GLY A 202 10.33 -70.61 16.94
CA GLY A 202 9.78 -69.70 17.94
C GLY A 202 10.57 -69.61 19.26
N LEU A 203 11.71 -70.28 19.35
CA LEU A 203 12.59 -70.25 20.52
C LEU A 203 13.67 -69.22 20.35
#